data_a3d872909108a719a8469be0e43fafbd
#
_entry.id   a3d872909108a719a8469be0e43fafbd
#
_cell.length_a   1.000
_cell.length_b   1.000
_cell.length_c   1.000
_cell.angle_alpha   90.00
_cell.angle_beta   90.00
_cell.angle_gamma   90.00
#
_symmetry.space_group_name_H-M   'P 1'
#
loop_
_entity.id
_entity.type
_entity.pdbx_description
1 polymer ?
#
loop_
_entity_poly.entity_id
_entity_poly.type
_entity_poly.pdbx_seq_one_letter_code
_entity_poly.pdbx_strand_id
1 'polypeptide(L)'
;SNIISNYDAKIKIQNNFTVKNSEGQLIVMSRNCKVIFLDVKTNKEKSFNHIPYGAKLFIEDGKKVKPEVLVASWDPYTIPIISEKDGIVEYEDVIDGFSSRETVDPLTGISHRAIIDWKLNPKSKDLKPQIKLVDQKGNVVKTTKNKEVRYFLPIDAVLNVSKGIKILAGTVIARIPKETSLSKDITGGLPRVADLFEARKPKDHGILCAIDGIVKWGKDYKAKRAIVIEPIDKKQAEKIYFVPKGKHVNVNEGDLLNKGDLIVDGQPTPHDILEVLGNVAFANFMINEIQDVYRLQGVQLNDKHIEVILRQMLKKVSILESGDSSFISGEIIFRDVFNEANKKLEKERKKPAIGKILLQGITKSSLQTKSFISAASFQETTRVLTDAAVNNKIDRLKGLKENVIVGRLIPAGTGSKVIKYKKTAIEKDKEIIALIEKNSLKKSKNKEKSARKNYLFSFFYLFHLLYKKHLKVKKYHLKYEGIHNRILKLDFPFTLSVQDVGTSQIHFES
;
A
#
# COMPACT_ATOMS: atom_id res chain seq x y z
N SER A 1 -19.87 -12.27 -16.70
CA SER A 1 -20.04 -11.34 -15.57
C SER A 1 -20.99 -10.23 -15.92
N ASN A 2 -21.88 -9.89 -14.99
CA ASN A 2 -22.94 -8.92 -15.20
C ASN A 2 -22.97 -7.90 -14.06
N ILE A 3 -23.32 -6.65 -14.37
CA ILE A 3 -23.68 -5.63 -13.37
C ILE A 3 -25.18 -5.43 -13.47
N ILE A 4 -25.86 -5.66 -12.35
CA ILE A 4 -27.30 -5.50 -12.19
C ILE A 4 -27.54 -4.39 -11.17
N SER A 5 -28.55 -3.54 -11.38
CA SER A 5 -28.91 -2.51 -10.41
C SER A 5 -29.65 -3.14 -9.23
N ASN A 6 -29.20 -2.89 -8.01
CA ASN A 6 -29.85 -3.41 -6.80
C ASN A 6 -30.93 -2.45 -6.23
N TYR A 7 -31.05 -1.26 -6.77
CA TYR A 7 -31.95 -0.21 -6.30
C TYR A 7 -32.32 0.79 -7.40
N ASP A 8 -33.36 1.58 -7.19
CA ASP A 8 -33.70 2.69 -8.07
C ASP A 8 -32.56 3.72 -8.07
N ALA A 9 -31.99 3.95 -9.23
CA ALA A 9 -30.89 4.87 -9.40
C ALA A 9 -30.92 5.60 -10.74
N LYS A 10 -30.30 6.77 -10.78
CA LYS A 10 -29.92 7.45 -12.03
C LYS A 10 -28.50 7.09 -12.36
N ILE A 11 -28.25 6.61 -13.56
CA ILE A 11 -26.91 6.21 -14.00
C ILE A 11 -26.15 7.43 -14.51
N LYS A 12 -24.90 7.55 -14.05
CA LYS A 12 -23.91 8.46 -14.62
C LYS A 12 -22.67 7.68 -15.04
N ILE A 13 -22.29 7.80 -16.31
CA ILE A 13 -21.14 7.10 -16.86
C ILE A 13 -19.99 8.10 -16.97
N GLN A 14 -18.87 7.80 -16.32
CA GLN A 14 -17.63 8.57 -16.44
C GLN A 14 -16.68 7.88 -17.40
N ASN A 15 -15.89 8.68 -18.15
CA ASN A 15 -14.95 8.21 -19.19
C ASN A 15 -15.65 7.36 -20.27
N ASN A 16 -16.77 7.84 -20.73
CA ASN A 16 -17.64 7.15 -21.68
C ASN A 16 -17.10 7.28 -23.11
N PHE A 17 -16.13 6.41 -23.46
CA PHE A 17 -15.78 6.20 -24.86
C PHE A 17 -16.39 4.87 -25.30
N THR A 18 -17.50 4.94 -26.06
CA THR A 18 -18.26 3.78 -26.51
C THR A 18 -18.42 3.78 -28.01
N VAL A 19 -18.48 2.59 -28.62
CA VAL A 19 -18.76 2.38 -30.05
C VAL A 19 -20.04 1.55 -30.15
N LYS A 20 -20.89 1.87 -31.11
CA LYS A 20 -22.09 1.07 -31.40
C LYS A 20 -21.73 -0.12 -32.26
N ASN A 21 -22.16 -1.31 -31.84
CA ASN A 21 -22.03 -2.54 -32.60
C ASN A 21 -23.13 -2.61 -33.70
N SER A 22 -23.01 -3.56 -34.59
CA SER A 22 -24.02 -3.89 -35.63
C SER A 22 -25.43 -4.13 -35.06
N GLU A 23 -25.54 -4.59 -33.83
CA GLU A 23 -26.80 -4.82 -33.10
C GLU A 23 -27.30 -3.57 -32.34
N GLY A 24 -26.67 -2.41 -32.52
CA GLY A 24 -27.03 -1.18 -31.84
C GLY A 24 -26.62 -1.12 -30.36
N GLN A 25 -25.91 -2.13 -29.84
CA GLN A 25 -25.43 -2.16 -28.46
C GLN A 25 -24.19 -1.28 -28.31
N LEU A 26 -24.07 -0.61 -27.17
CA LEU A 26 -22.90 0.21 -26.82
C LEU A 26 -21.79 -0.69 -26.27
N ILE A 27 -20.63 -0.67 -26.89
CA ILE A 27 -19.43 -1.38 -26.41
C ILE A 27 -18.45 -0.38 -25.82
N VAL A 28 -17.95 -0.67 -24.64
CA VAL A 28 -16.99 0.18 -23.92
C VAL A 28 -15.60 0.01 -24.51
N MET A 29 -15.03 1.09 -25.04
CA MET A 29 -13.67 1.15 -25.57
C MET A 29 -12.70 1.79 -24.57
N SER A 30 -13.21 2.43 -23.52
CA SER A 30 -12.41 3.01 -22.46
C SER A 30 -12.03 1.95 -21.40
N ARG A 31 -10.77 1.96 -20.95
CA ARG A 31 -10.30 1.06 -19.87
C ARG A 31 -10.72 1.51 -18.49
N ASN A 32 -11.03 2.80 -18.33
CA ASN A 32 -11.37 3.43 -17.04
C ASN A 32 -12.83 3.85 -16.98
N CYS A 33 -13.71 3.14 -17.67
CA CYS A 33 -15.14 3.41 -17.62
C CYS A 33 -15.69 3.09 -16.23
N LYS A 34 -16.39 4.05 -15.63
CA LYS A 34 -17.06 3.89 -14.33
C LYS A 34 -18.54 4.19 -14.50
N VAL A 35 -19.37 3.30 -13.98
CA VAL A 35 -20.80 3.52 -13.84
C VAL A 35 -21.08 3.88 -12.38
N ILE A 36 -21.62 5.06 -12.17
CA ILE A 36 -21.99 5.61 -10.87
C ILE A 36 -23.51 5.57 -10.77
N PHE A 37 -23.98 4.97 -9.69
CA PHE A 37 -25.38 4.91 -9.35
C PHE A 37 -25.72 6.08 -8.41
N LEU A 38 -26.49 7.04 -8.91
CA LEU A 38 -26.93 8.20 -8.15
C LEU A 38 -28.35 7.97 -7.60
N ASP A 39 -28.59 8.42 -6.39
CA ASP A 39 -29.93 8.41 -5.84
C ASP A 39 -30.87 9.33 -6.63
N VAL A 40 -32.03 8.83 -7.00
CA VAL A 40 -33.02 9.54 -7.83
C VAL A 40 -33.49 10.86 -7.21
N LYS A 41 -33.55 10.92 -5.86
CA LYS A 41 -34.03 12.09 -5.11
C LYS A 41 -32.94 13.08 -4.75
N THR A 42 -31.79 12.60 -4.29
CA THR A 42 -30.71 13.43 -3.72
C THR A 42 -29.55 13.66 -4.65
N ASN A 43 -29.48 12.97 -5.80
CA ASN A 43 -28.33 12.95 -6.73
C ASN A 43 -26.99 12.61 -6.05
N LYS A 44 -27.00 12.03 -4.86
CA LYS A 44 -25.80 11.57 -4.18
C LYS A 44 -25.38 10.21 -4.71
N GLU A 45 -24.07 9.96 -4.76
CA GLU A 45 -23.52 8.67 -5.15
C GLU A 45 -23.87 7.61 -4.10
N LYS A 46 -24.54 6.53 -4.53
CA LYS A 46 -24.84 5.35 -3.70
C LYS A 46 -23.74 4.30 -3.84
N SER A 47 -23.36 4.01 -5.07
CA SER A 47 -22.30 3.07 -5.40
C SER A 47 -21.70 3.38 -6.77
N PHE A 48 -20.52 2.82 -7.03
CA PHE A 48 -19.92 2.83 -8.37
C PHE A 48 -19.34 1.48 -8.71
N ASN A 49 -19.32 1.15 -9.99
CA ASN A 49 -18.70 -0.07 -10.50
C ASN A 49 -17.79 0.28 -11.68
N HIS A 50 -16.62 -0.36 -11.73
CA HIS A 50 -15.75 -0.29 -12.89
C HIS A 50 -16.23 -1.24 -13.98
N ILE A 51 -16.28 -0.75 -15.20
CA ILE A 51 -16.63 -1.53 -16.38
C ILE A 51 -15.36 -1.79 -17.17
N PRO A 52 -15.02 -3.07 -17.44
CA PRO A 52 -13.84 -3.41 -18.22
C PRO A 52 -14.00 -3.05 -19.69
N TYR A 53 -12.89 -2.91 -20.41
CA TYR A 53 -12.84 -2.78 -21.86
C TYR A 53 -13.55 -3.95 -22.53
N GLY A 54 -14.33 -3.65 -23.55
CA GLY A 54 -15.09 -4.65 -24.32
C GLY A 54 -16.43 -5.07 -23.70
N ALA A 55 -16.80 -4.50 -22.56
CA ALA A 55 -18.12 -4.75 -21.98
C ALA A 55 -19.24 -4.14 -22.80
N LYS A 56 -20.35 -4.85 -22.88
CA LYS A 56 -21.60 -4.38 -23.51
C LYS A 56 -22.40 -3.57 -22.51
N LEU A 57 -22.75 -2.33 -22.84
CA LEU A 57 -23.62 -1.47 -22.06
C LEU A 57 -25.02 -1.52 -22.62
N PHE A 58 -26.01 -1.75 -21.76
CA PHE A 58 -27.42 -1.82 -22.12
C PHE A 58 -28.16 -0.51 -21.80
N ILE A 59 -27.49 0.42 -21.12
CA ILE A 59 -28.09 1.64 -20.65
C ILE A 59 -27.22 2.84 -21.04
N GLU A 60 -27.86 3.89 -21.49
CA GLU A 60 -27.23 5.16 -21.82
C GLU A 60 -27.05 6.05 -20.59
N ASP A 61 -26.11 6.99 -20.67
CA ASP A 61 -25.83 7.96 -19.61
C ASP A 61 -27.09 8.81 -19.27
N GLY A 62 -27.30 9.02 -17.99
CA GLY A 62 -28.40 9.83 -17.46
C GLY A 62 -29.75 9.10 -17.33
N LYS A 63 -29.92 7.86 -17.79
CA LYS A 63 -31.17 7.11 -17.67
C LYS A 63 -31.42 6.66 -16.21
N LYS A 64 -32.68 6.61 -15.82
CA LYS A 64 -33.14 6.03 -14.54
C LYS A 64 -33.34 4.53 -14.72
N VAL A 65 -32.85 3.76 -13.76
CA VAL A 65 -32.98 2.29 -13.74
C VAL A 65 -33.72 1.85 -12.49
N LYS A 66 -34.50 0.80 -12.66
CA LYS A 66 -35.17 0.07 -11.57
C LYS A 66 -34.23 -1.02 -11.02
N PRO A 67 -34.52 -1.58 -9.84
CA PRO A 67 -33.85 -2.78 -9.36
C PRO A 67 -33.95 -3.92 -10.38
N GLU A 68 -32.94 -4.79 -10.38
CA GLU A 68 -32.82 -5.98 -11.25
C GLU A 68 -32.59 -5.72 -12.74
N VAL A 69 -32.41 -4.45 -13.15
CA VAL A 69 -32.08 -4.12 -14.54
C VAL A 69 -30.60 -4.38 -14.81
N LEU A 70 -30.32 -5.11 -15.90
CA LEU A 70 -28.96 -5.37 -16.39
C LEU A 70 -28.37 -4.08 -16.98
N VAL A 71 -27.25 -3.63 -16.40
CA VAL A 71 -26.56 -2.40 -16.77
C VAL A 71 -25.42 -2.68 -17.75
N ALA A 72 -24.59 -3.67 -17.44
CA ALA A 72 -23.46 -4.07 -18.26
C ALA A 72 -23.22 -5.58 -18.18
N SER A 73 -22.65 -6.14 -19.24
CA SER A 73 -22.27 -7.56 -19.34
C SER A 73 -20.95 -7.71 -20.08
N TRP A 74 -20.09 -8.61 -19.61
CA TRP A 74 -18.81 -8.92 -20.27
C TRP A 74 -18.40 -10.36 -20.01
N ASP A 75 -17.49 -10.85 -20.87
CA ASP A 75 -16.83 -12.13 -20.69
C ASP A 75 -15.62 -11.97 -19.75
N PRO A 76 -15.57 -12.61 -18.57
CA PRO A 76 -14.44 -12.52 -17.66
C PRO A 76 -13.23 -13.36 -18.09
N TYR A 77 -13.42 -14.31 -19.00
CA TYR A 77 -12.39 -15.30 -19.38
C TYR A 77 -11.57 -14.88 -20.59
N THR A 78 -12.03 -13.90 -21.36
CA THR A 78 -11.32 -13.42 -22.55
C THR A 78 -11.17 -11.90 -22.52
N ILE A 79 -10.09 -11.40 -23.14
CA ILE A 79 -9.91 -9.98 -23.42
C ILE A 79 -10.18 -9.80 -24.92
N PRO A 80 -11.25 -9.12 -25.33
CA PRO A 80 -11.52 -8.89 -26.73
C PRO A 80 -10.60 -7.81 -27.31
N ILE A 81 -10.15 -7.96 -28.54
CA ILE A 81 -9.59 -6.89 -29.36
C ILE A 81 -10.73 -6.45 -30.31
N ILE A 82 -11.13 -5.18 -30.23
CA ILE A 82 -12.33 -4.66 -30.84
C ILE A 82 -11.96 -3.61 -31.89
N SER A 83 -12.66 -3.62 -33.03
CA SER A 83 -12.48 -2.62 -34.03
C SER A 83 -13.03 -1.25 -33.63
N GLU A 84 -12.21 -0.20 -33.79
CA GLU A 84 -12.65 1.18 -33.53
C GLU A 84 -13.37 1.79 -34.75
N LYS A 85 -13.14 1.26 -35.96
CA LYS A 85 -13.66 1.78 -37.21
C LYS A 85 -14.09 0.66 -38.17
N ASP A 86 -14.89 1.07 -39.13
CA ASP A 86 -15.29 0.20 -40.24
C ASP A 86 -14.12 0.00 -41.20
N GLY A 87 -13.97 -1.20 -41.74
CA GLY A 87 -12.93 -1.50 -42.73
C GLY A 87 -12.93 -2.95 -43.17
N ILE A 88 -12.04 -3.27 -44.11
CA ILE A 88 -11.78 -4.62 -44.59
C ILE A 88 -10.55 -5.15 -43.85
N VAL A 89 -10.62 -6.36 -43.34
CA VAL A 89 -9.56 -7.02 -42.58
C VAL A 89 -8.44 -7.46 -43.52
N GLU A 90 -7.23 -7.02 -43.27
CA GLU A 90 -6.01 -7.50 -43.90
C GLU A 90 -5.02 -8.01 -42.87
N TYR A 91 -4.48 -9.21 -43.10
CA TYR A 91 -3.49 -9.82 -42.24
C TYR A 91 -2.08 -9.39 -42.67
N GLU A 92 -1.26 -8.99 -41.70
CA GLU A 92 0.16 -8.73 -41.92
C GLU A 92 0.96 -9.63 -40.98
N ASP A 93 1.95 -10.33 -41.53
CA ASP A 93 2.82 -11.27 -40.78
C ASP A 93 2.07 -12.44 -40.07
N VAL A 94 0.84 -12.74 -40.49
CA VAL A 94 0.06 -13.90 -40.03
C VAL A 94 0.24 -15.03 -41.03
N ILE A 95 1.27 -15.87 -40.84
CA ILE A 95 1.66 -16.95 -41.73
C ILE A 95 1.36 -18.29 -41.06
N ASP A 96 0.63 -19.17 -41.74
CA ASP A 96 0.28 -20.49 -41.23
C ASP A 96 1.55 -21.35 -41.01
N GLY A 97 1.61 -22.03 -39.86
CA GLY A 97 2.74 -22.85 -39.43
C GLY A 97 3.92 -22.08 -38.81
N PHE A 98 4.02 -20.75 -38.99
CA PHE A 98 5.09 -19.91 -38.40
C PHE A 98 4.59 -18.97 -37.33
N SER A 99 3.55 -18.22 -37.57
CA SER A 99 2.96 -17.27 -36.62
C SER A 99 1.51 -17.59 -36.26
N SER A 100 0.82 -18.44 -37.05
CA SER A 100 -0.54 -18.88 -36.76
C SER A 100 -0.69 -20.38 -36.95
N ARG A 101 -1.63 -20.97 -36.22
CA ARG A 101 -2.03 -22.37 -36.32
C ARG A 101 -3.54 -22.49 -36.26
N GLU A 102 -4.10 -23.33 -37.11
CA GLU A 102 -5.49 -23.69 -36.98
C GLU A 102 -5.67 -24.77 -35.91
N THR A 103 -6.44 -24.47 -34.90
CA THR A 103 -6.79 -25.37 -33.80
C THR A 103 -8.27 -25.65 -33.83
N VAL A 104 -8.65 -26.91 -33.76
CA VAL A 104 -10.05 -27.33 -33.66
C VAL A 104 -10.38 -27.47 -32.18
N ASP A 105 -11.41 -26.78 -31.73
CA ASP A 105 -11.91 -26.93 -30.38
C ASP A 105 -12.55 -28.33 -30.22
N PRO A 106 -12.03 -29.18 -29.33
CA PRO A 106 -12.51 -30.55 -29.16
C PRO A 106 -13.95 -30.64 -28.67
N LEU A 107 -14.48 -29.57 -28.04
CA LEU A 107 -15.85 -29.55 -27.54
C LEU A 107 -16.88 -29.06 -28.53
N THR A 108 -16.52 -28.07 -29.35
CA THR A 108 -17.46 -27.42 -30.31
C THR A 108 -17.25 -27.85 -31.74
N GLY A 109 -16.13 -28.50 -32.06
CA GLY A 109 -15.75 -28.89 -33.44
C GLY A 109 -15.45 -27.71 -34.35
N ILE A 110 -15.41 -26.49 -33.85
CA ILE A 110 -15.17 -25.29 -34.66
C ILE A 110 -13.66 -25.06 -34.76
N SER A 111 -13.18 -24.86 -36.01
CA SER A 111 -11.79 -24.50 -36.23
C SER A 111 -11.58 -23.02 -35.94
N HIS A 112 -10.63 -22.72 -35.08
CA HIS A 112 -10.19 -21.36 -34.79
C HIS A 112 -8.73 -21.20 -35.14
N ARG A 113 -8.38 -20.02 -35.68
CA ARG A 113 -7.00 -19.67 -35.96
C ARG A 113 -6.41 -18.98 -34.75
N ALA A 114 -5.41 -19.59 -34.10
CA ALA A 114 -4.70 -19.06 -32.96
C ALA A 114 -3.28 -18.61 -33.32
N ILE A 115 -2.80 -17.54 -32.73
CA ILE A 115 -1.44 -17.06 -32.88
C ILE A 115 -0.51 -17.88 -31.97
N ILE A 116 0.51 -18.50 -32.56
CA ILE A 116 1.52 -19.28 -31.86
C ILE A 116 2.76 -18.42 -31.55
N ASP A 117 3.63 -18.91 -30.65
CA ASP A 117 4.88 -18.21 -30.36
C ASP A 117 5.87 -18.31 -31.53
N TRP A 118 5.81 -17.32 -32.42
CA TRP A 118 6.69 -17.21 -33.58
C TRP A 118 8.15 -16.91 -33.24
N LYS A 119 8.46 -16.53 -31.98
CA LYS A 119 9.83 -16.19 -31.52
C LYS A 119 10.69 -17.43 -31.29
N LEU A 120 10.07 -18.60 -31.12
CA LEU A 120 10.77 -19.87 -30.92
C LEU A 120 11.55 -20.29 -32.17
N ASN A 121 11.08 -19.93 -33.35
CA ASN A 121 11.74 -20.25 -34.62
C ASN A 121 12.71 -19.14 -35.05
N PRO A 122 14.00 -19.46 -35.33
CA PRO A 122 14.98 -18.47 -35.75
C PRO A 122 14.61 -17.69 -37.01
N LYS A 123 13.84 -18.33 -37.93
CA LYS A 123 13.40 -17.74 -39.20
C LYS A 123 12.20 -16.77 -39.10
N SER A 124 11.47 -16.80 -37.97
CA SER A 124 10.25 -16.00 -37.78
C SER A 124 10.37 -14.95 -36.67
N LYS A 125 11.57 -14.74 -36.11
CA LYS A 125 11.81 -13.79 -34.98
C LYS A 125 11.40 -12.34 -35.33
N ASP A 126 11.50 -11.94 -36.57
CA ASP A 126 11.23 -10.57 -37.00
C ASP A 126 9.78 -10.32 -37.39
N LEU A 127 8.95 -11.38 -37.45
CA LEU A 127 7.52 -11.26 -37.73
C LEU A 127 6.82 -10.48 -36.58
N LYS A 128 5.82 -9.69 -37.00
CA LYS A 128 4.98 -8.91 -36.08
C LYS A 128 3.51 -9.14 -36.45
N PRO A 129 2.90 -10.25 -36.03
CA PRO A 129 1.52 -10.55 -36.39
C PRO A 129 0.60 -9.39 -36.03
N GLN A 130 -0.07 -8.83 -37.03
CA GLN A 130 -1.00 -7.71 -36.85
C GLN A 130 -2.13 -7.75 -37.88
N ILE A 131 -3.24 -7.12 -37.53
CA ILE A 131 -4.37 -6.90 -38.39
C ILE A 131 -4.43 -5.43 -38.75
N LYS A 132 -4.52 -5.14 -40.06
CA LYS A 132 -4.77 -3.80 -40.57
C LYS A 132 -6.21 -3.70 -41.07
N LEU A 133 -6.79 -2.53 -40.95
CA LEU A 133 -8.05 -2.22 -41.61
C LEU A 133 -7.77 -1.39 -42.84
N VAL A 134 -8.30 -1.85 -43.98
CA VAL A 134 -8.17 -1.16 -45.24
C VAL A 134 -9.53 -0.71 -45.76
N ASP A 135 -9.55 0.39 -46.47
CA ASP A 135 -10.74 0.91 -47.12
C ASP A 135 -10.96 0.18 -48.49
N GLN A 136 -12.09 0.37 -49.12
CA GLN A 136 -12.42 -0.22 -50.42
C GLN A 136 -11.38 0.10 -51.53
N LYS A 137 -10.56 1.12 -51.32
CA LYS A 137 -9.47 1.53 -52.22
C LYS A 137 -8.11 0.89 -51.88
N GLY A 138 -8.03 0.01 -50.89
CA GLY A 138 -6.78 -0.62 -50.45
C GLY A 138 -5.88 0.26 -49.57
N ASN A 139 -6.32 1.44 -49.16
CA ASN A 139 -5.58 2.30 -48.28
C ASN A 139 -5.87 1.95 -46.79
N VAL A 140 -4.85 1.99 -45.97
CA VAL A 140 -5.02 1.75 -44.52
C VAL A 140 -5.90 2.83 -43.90
N VAL A 141 -6.96 2.42 -43.22
CA VAL A 141 -7.87 3.32 -42.51
C VAL A 141 -7.12 4.07 -41.44
N LYS A 142 -7.31 5.39 -41.35
CA LYS A 142 -6.67 6.24 -40.35
C LYS A 142 -7.66 6.63 -39.28
N THR A 143 -7.17 6.65 -38.02
CA THR A 143 -7.92 7.17 -36.85
C THR A 143 -8.12 8.69 -36.99
N THR A 144 -9.03 9.27 -36.20
CA THR A 144 -9.27 10.73 -36.11
C THR A 144 -8.00 11.56 -35.86
N LYS A 145 -6.94 10.95 -35.34
CA LYS A 145 -5.61 11.56 -35.09
C LYS A 145 -4.60 11.29 -36.25
N ASN A 146 -5.05 10.89 -37.44
CA ASN A 146 -4.23 10.61 -38.62
C ASN A 146 -3.24 9.45 -38.50
N LYS A 147 -3.46 8.53 -37.52
CA LYS A 147 -2.66 7.31 -37.32
C LYS A 147 -3.34 6.12 -38.03
N GLU A 148 -2.54 5.21 -38.54
CA GLU A 148 -3.02 3.97 -39.20
C GLU A 148 -3.62 3.04 -38.11
N VAL A 149 -4.76 2.46 -38.43
CA VAL A 149 -5.45 1.50 -37.57
C VAL A 149 -4.81 0.14 -37.70
N ARG A 150 -3.98 -0.25 -36.74
CA ARG A 150 -3.28 -1.53 -36.68
C ARG A 150 -3.48 -2.17 -35.32
N TYR A 151 -3.86 -3.45 -35.35
CA TYR A 151 -4.07 -4.24 -34.12
C TYR A 151 -2.99 -5.31 -34.02
N PHE A 152 -2.09 -5.19 -33.08
CA PHE A 152 -1.06 -6.21 -32.80
C PHE A 152 -1.69 -7.41 -32.11
N LEU A 153 -1.35 -8.60 -32.60
CA LEU A 153 -1.86 -9.85 -32.06
C LEU A 153 -0.84 -10.44 -31.09
N PRO A 154 -1.16 -10.59 -29.80
CA PRO A 154 -0.31 -11.30 -28.87
C PRO A 154 -0.34 -12.82 -29.13
N ILE A 155 0.58 -13.52 -28.46
CA ILE A 155 0.60 -14.99 -28.43
C ILE A 155 -0.70 -15.48 -27.82
N ASP A 156 -1.22 -16.61 -28.29
CA ASP A 156 -2.50 -17.24 -27.91
C ASP A 156 -3.76 -16.44 -28.25
N ALA A 157 -3.64 -15.35 -29.01
CA ALA A 157 -4.81 -14.65 -29.52
C ALA A 157 -5.57 -15.51 -30.56
N VAL A 158 -6.84 -15.74 -30.31
CA VAL A 158 -7.75 -16.46 -31.19
C VAL A 158 -8.44 -15.46 -32.13
N LEU A 159 -8.27 -15.64 -33.42
CA LEU A 159 -8.86 -14.78 -34.43
C LEU A 159 -10.34 -15.12 -34.67
N ASN A 160 -11.22 -14.12 -34.62
CA ASN A 160 -12.65 -14.27 -34.85
C ASN A 160 -13.06 -13.84 -36.28
N VAL A 161 -12.17 -13.18 -37.00
CA VAL A 161 -12.45 -12.62 -38.33
C VAL A 161 -11.49 -13.20 -39.36
N SER A 162 -11.96 -13.49 -40.56
CA SER A 162 -11.13 -13.99 -41.66
C SER A 162 -10.63 -12.82 -42.55
N LYS A 163 -9.52 -13.07 -43.28
CA LYS A 163 -8.94 -12.08 -44.18
C LYS A 163 -9.97 -11.71 -45.31
N GLY A 164 -10.06 -10.41 -45.57
CA GLY A 164 -10.93 -9.90 -46.67
C GLY A 164 -12.38 -9.63 -46.23
N ILE A 165 -12.79 -9.94 -45.01
CA ILE A 165 -14.15 -9.65 -44.53
C ILE A 165 -14.25 -8.17 -44.15
N LYS A 166 -15.36 -7.55 -44.56
CA LYS A 166 -15.72 -6.20 -44.12
C LYS A 166 -16.30 -6.26 -42.73
N ILE A 167 -15.71 -5.53 -41.79
CA ILE A 167 -16.16 -5.43 -40.41
C ILE A 167 -16.64 -4.01 -40.08
N LEU A 168 -17.57 -3.92 -39.14
CA LEU A 168 -18.08 -2.67 -38.60
C LEU A 168 -17.35 -2.33 -37.31
N ALA A 169 -17.36 -1.06 -36.92
CA ALA A 169 -16.89 -0.62 -35.64
C ALA A 169 -17.60 -1.37 -34.50
N GLY A 170 -16.88 -1.69 -33.42
CA GLY A 170 -17.42 -2.52 -32.33
C GLY A 170 -17.37 -4.04 -32.58
N THR A 171 -16.90 -4.52 -33.74
CA THR A 171 -16.73 -5.96 -34.01
C THR A 171 -15.50 -6.49 -33.28
N VAL A 172 -15.61 -7.66 -32.62
CA VAL A 172 -14.50 -8.35 -31.98
C VAL A 172 -13.62 -9.01 -33.04
N ILE A 173 -12.40 -8.51 -33.21
CA ILE A 173 -11.42 -8.98 -34.19
C ILE A 173 -10.72 -10.25 -33.70
N ALA A 174 -10.26 -10.22 -32.43
CA ALA A 174 -9.60 -11.35 -31.79
C ALA A 174 -9.96 -11.41 -30.32
N ARG A 175 -9.79 -12.58 -29.71
CA ARG A 175 -9.95 -12.81 -28.30
C ARG A 175 -8.65 -13.34 -27.73
N ILE A 176 -8.18 -12.75 -26.65
CA ILE A 176 -7.04 -13.23 -25.91
C ILE A 176 -7.60 -14.01 -24.72
N PRO A 177 -7.39 -15.33 -24.63
CA PRO A 177 -7.80 -16.06 -23.44
C PRO A 177 -7.03 -15.49 -22.25
N LYS A 178 -7.74 -15.04 -21.23
CA LYS A 178 -7.11 -14.87 -19.93
C LYS A 178 -6.76 -16.27 -19.47
N GLU A 179 -5.49 -16.54 -19.28
CA GLU A 179 -5.11 -17.68 -18.47
C GLU A 179 -5.82 -17.51 -17.14
N THR A 180 -6.99 -18.13 -17.04
CA THR A 180 -7.71 -18.20 -15.79
C THR A 180 -6.76 -18.85 -14.81
N SER A 181 -6.50 -18.16 -13.75
CA SER A 181 -5.60 -18.52 -12.68
C SER A 181 -6.05 -19.79 -11.90
N LEU A 182 -6.65 -20.76 -12.58
CA LEU A 182 -6.86 -22.10 -12.00
C LEU A 182 -5.53 -22.73 -11.58
N SER A 183 -4.45 -22.48 -12.33
CA SER A 183 -3.09 -22.81 -11.89
C SER A 183 -2.50 -21.84 -10.86
N LYS A 184 -3.00 -20.60 -10.78
CA LYS A 184 -2.62 -19.62 -9.74
C LYS A 184 -3.31 -19.89 -8.42
N ASP A 185 -4.47 -20.52 -8.41
CA ASP A 185 -5.21 -20.87 -7.17
C ASP A 185 -4.50 -21.95 -6.34
N ILE A 186 -3.71 -22.84 -6.96
CA ILE A 186 -2.99 -23.88 -6.24
C ILE A 186 -1.87 -23.31 -5.36
N THR A 187 -1.29 -22.17 -5.73
CA THR A 187 -0.28 -21.46 -4.93
C THR A 187 -0.88 -20.26 -4.17
N GLY A 188 -2.17 -20.00 -4.32
CA GLY A 188 -2.84 -18.78 -3.88
C GLY A 188 -3.24 -18.74 -2.41
N GLY A 189 -3.42 -19.88 -1.74
CA GLY A 189 -3.96 -19.95 -0.38
C GLY A 189 -3.15 -19.23 0.70
N LEU A 190 -2.98 -19.84 1.87
CA LEU A 190 -2.21 -19.27 3.00
C LEU A 190 -0.78 -18.79 2.64
N PRO A 191 -0.01 -19.44 1.75
CA PRO A 191 1.28 -18.93 1.31
C PRO A 191 1.19 -17.54 0.67
N ARG A 192 0.13 -17.24 -0.09
CA ARG A 192 -0.08 -15.92 -0.68
C ARG A 192 -0.28 -14.85 0.38
N VAL A 193 -1.02 -15.14 1.44
CA VAL A 193 -1.22 -14.23 2.57
C VAL A 193 0.11 -13.93 3.26
N ALA A 194 0.96 -14.95 3.46
CA ALA A 194 2.30 -14.77 4.02
C ALA A 194 3.18 -13.87 3.14
N ASP A 195 3.17 -14.06 1.82
CA ASP A 195 3.92 -13.23 0.87
C ASP A 195 3.42 -11.78 0.85
N LEU A 196 2.12 -11.56 0.98
CA LEU A 196 1.52 -10.23 1.08
C LEU A 196 1.97 -9.51 2.37
N PHE A 197 1.95 -10.18 3.53
CA PHE A 197 2.42 -9.59 4.78
C PHE A 197 3.93 -9.38 4.82
N GLU A 198 4.72 -10.17 4.09
CA GLU A 198 6.15 -9.93 3.92
C GLU A 198 6.47 -8.90 2.82
N ALA A 199 5.46 -8.37 2.16
CA ALA A 199 5.57 -7.42 1.05
C ALA A 199 6.53 -7.93 -0.04
N ARG A 200 6.50 -9.26 -0.34
CA ARG A 200 7.33 -9.85 -1.38
C ARG A 200 6.87 -9.44 -2.76
N LYS A 201 7.82 -9.23 -3.65
CA LYS A 201 7.52 -8.95 -5.05
C LYS A 201 7.02 -10.23 -5.72
N PRO A 202 5.88 -10.19 -6.42
CA PRO A 202 5.40 -11.35 -7.20
C PRO A 202 6.37 -11.67 -8.33
N LYS A 203 6.43 -12.95 -8.74
CA LYS A 203 7.27 -13.39 -9.86
C LYS A 203 6.88 -12.68 -11.16
N ASP A 204 5.57 -12.64 -11.44
CA ASP A 204 4.99 -11.95 -12.59
C ASP A 204 4.42 -10.60 -12.17
N HIS A 205 5.32 -9.65 -11.92
CA HIS A 205 4.90 -8.31 -11.55
C HIS A 205 4.47 -7.49 -12.77
N GLY A 206 3.32 -6.81 -12.64
CA GLY A 206 2.86 -5.79 -13.56
C GLY A 206 3.56 -4.45 -13.30
N ILE A 207 3.55 -3.57 -14.30
CA ILE A 207 4.08 -2.21 -14.17
C ILE A 207 2.90 -1.24 -14.13
N LEU A 208 2.84 -0.40 -13.10
CA LEU A 208 1.82 0.62 -12.93
C LEU A 208 2.25 1.95 -13.55
N CYS A 209 1.28 2.66 -14.11
CA CYS A 209 1.47 4.03 -14.56
C CYS A 209 1.58 4.99 -13.36
N ALA A 210 2.63 5.80 -13.30
CA ALA A 210 2.85 6.72 -12.19
C ALA A 210 2.27 8.12 -12.43
N ILE A 211 1.96 8.49 -13.68
CA ILE A 211 1.46 9.80 -14.09
C ILE A 211 0.27 9.66 -15.02
N ASP A 212 -0.61 10.65 -15.03
CA ASP A 212 -1.70 10.73 -15.99
C ASP A 212 -1.15 11.21 -17.34
N GLY A 213 -1.37 10.44 -18.41
CA GLY A 213 -0.78 10.83 -19.69
C GLY A 213 -1.20 9.97 -20.87
N ILE A 214 -0.64 10.30 -22.03
CA ILE A 214 -0.86 9.62 -23.30
C ILE A 214 0.33 8.73 -23.61
N VAL A 215 0.05 7.49 -24.00
CA VAL A 215 1.06 6.49 -24.32
C VAL A 215 1.68 6.77 -25.68
N LYS A 216 3.00 6.75 -25.77
CA LYS A 216 3.80 6.74 -26.99
C LYS A 216 4.81 5.60 -26.97
N TRP A 217 5.08 5.00 -28.11
CA TRP A 217 6.17 4.04 -28.24
C TRP A 217 7.50 4.77 -28.39
N GLY A 218 8.43 4.47 -27.50
CA GLY A 218 9.80 4.95 -27.57
C GLY A 218 10.71 4.02 -28.38
N LYS A 219 11.98 4.43 -28.55
CA LYS A 219 13.00 3.60 -29.20
C LYS A 219 13.37 2.43 -28.27
N ASP A 220 13.34 1.23 -28.81
CA ASP A 220 13.75 0.02 -28.08
C ASP A 220 15.22 0.15 -27.60
N TYR A 221 15.45 -0.17 -26.35
CA TYR A 221 16.80 -0.16 -25.77
C TYR A 221 17.21 -1.59 -25.37
N LYS A 222 18.23 -2.13 -26.03
CA LYS A 222 18.68 -3.54 -25.88
C LYS A 222 17.49 -4.50 -26.12
N ALA A 223 17.24 -5.43 -25.19
CA ALA A 223 16.13 -6.39 -25.26
C ALA A 223 14.82 -5.89 -24.62
N LYS A 224 14.68 -4.57 -24.37
CA LYS A 224 13.51 -3.97 -23.70
C LYS A 224 12.81 -3.01 -24.65
N ARG A 225 11.47 -3.03 -24.61
CA ARG A 225 10.61 -2.07 -25.30
C ARG A 225 10.45 -0.84 -24.42
N ALA A 226 10.65 0.35 -24.96
CA ALA A 226 10.43 1.60 -24.24
C ALA A 226 9.01 2.10 -24.49
N ILE A 227 8.29 2.39 -23.41
CA ILE A 227 6.97 3.02 -23.41
C ILE A 227 7.14 4.37 -22.75
N VAL A 228 6.85 5.44 -23.46
CA VAL A 228 6.92 6.81 -22.97
C VAL A 228 5.50 7.28 -22.67
N ILE A 229 5.30 7.84 -21.49
CA ILE A 229 4.03 8.46 -21.11
C ILE A 229 4.23 9.97 -21.09
N GLU A 230 3.57 10.64 -22.01
CA GLU A 230 3.52 12.10 -22.02
C GLU A 230 2.44 12.59 -21.07
N PRO A 231 2.80 13.40 -20.07
CA PRO A 231 1.84 13.91 -19.11
C PRO A 231 0.83 14.86 -19.79
N ILE A 232 -0.41 14.82 -19.32
CA ILE A 232 -1.44 15.78 -19.73
C ILE A 232 -1.06 17.18 -19.22
N ASP A 233 -0.56 17.26 -17.99
CA ASP A 233 -0.04 18.46 -17.38
C ASP A 233 1.40 18.72 -17.81
N LYS A 234 1.63 19.76 -18.59
CA LYS A 234 2.96 20.18 -19.09
C LYS A 234 4.01 20.48 -17.98
N LYS A 235 3.58 20.50 -16.72
CA LYS A 235 4.46 20.71 -15.55
C LYS A 235 5.20 19.46 -15.08
N GLN A 236 4.76 18.30 -15.49
CA GLN A 236 5.37 17.02 -15.11
C GLN A 236 6.32 16.56 -16.22
N ALA A 237 7.41 15.90 -15.82
CA ALA A 237 8.35 15.30 -16.78
C ALA A 237 7.78 14.02 -17.39
N GLU A 238 8.13 13.74 -18.65
CA GLU A 238 7.82 12.49 -19.31
C GLU A 238 8.42 11.31 -18.54
N LYS A 239 7.68 10.20 -18.43
CA LYS A 239 8.17 9.00 -17.78
C LYS A 239 8.33 7.86 -18.76
N ILE A 240 9.54 7.26 -18.79
CA ILE A 240 9.89 6.15 -19.68
C ILE A 240 9.87 4.84 -18.88
N TYR A 241 9.15 3.85 -19.39
CA TYR A 241 9.08 2.51 -18.83
C TYR A 241 9.75 1.51 -19.77
N PHE A 242 10.66 0.69 -19.24
CA PHE A 242 11.35 -0.34 -20.00
C PHE A 242 10.73 -1.71 -19.72
N VAL A 243 10.03 -2.24 -20.70
CA VAL A 243 9.32 -3.52 -20.62
C VAL A 243 10.11 -4.60 -21.34
N PRO A 244 10.38 -5.76 -20.72
CA PRO A 244 11.00 -6.89 -21.40
C PRO A 244 10.14 -7.34 -22.60
N LYS A 245 10.74 -7.70 -23.73
CA LYS A 245 10.03 -8.08 -24.98
C LYS A 245 9.11 -9.31 -24.84
N GLY A 246 9.30 -10.11 -23.76
CA GLY A 246 8.47 -11.29 -23.48
C GLY A 246 7.16 -11.01 -22.73
N LYS A 247 6.99 -9.82 -22.14
CA LYS A 247 5.77 -9.50 -21.39
C LYS A 247 4.70 -8.88 -22.27
N HIS A 248 3.45 -9.25 -22.01
CA HIS A 248 2.30 -8.65 -22.67
C HIS A 248 2.07 -7.21 -22.20
N VAL A 249 1.89 -6.32 -23.16
CA VAL A 249 1.62 -4.90 -22.91
C VAL A 249 0.14 -4.64 -23.14
N ASN A 250 -0.55 -4.16 -22.13
CA ASN A 250 -1.99 -3.91 -22.15
C ASN A 250 -2.40 -2.61 -22.83
N VAL A 251 -1.44 -1.79 -23.23
CA VAL A 251 -1.69 -0.43 -23.72
C VAL A 251 -1.29 -0.28 -25.19
N ASN A 252 -2.06 0.51 -25.93
CA ASN A 252 -1.78 0.86 -27.31
C ASN A 252 -1.24 2.29 -27.41
N GLU A 253 -0.64 2.62 -28.55
CA GLU A 253 -0.17 3.97 -28.79
C GLU A 253 -1.34 4.95 -28.90
N GLY A 254 -1.28 6.03 -28.12
CA GLY A 254 -2.33 7.04 -28.07
C GLY A 254 -3.40 6.81 -26.99
N ASP A 255 -3.33 5.69 -26.25
CA ASP A 255 -4.23 5.45 -25.13
C ASP A 255 -4.00 6.49 -24.00
N LEU A 256 -5.09 6.94 -23.41
CA LEU A 256 -5.08 7.78 -22.22
C LEU A 256 -5.00 6.88 -20.98
N LEU A 257 -3.94 7.01 -20.22
CA LEU A 257 -3.75 6.30 -18.97
C LEU A 257 -3.91 7.25 -17.79
N ASN A 258 -4.55 6.74 -16.75
CA ASN A 258 -4.58 7.40 -15.44
C ASN A 258 -3.52 6.81 -14.52
N LYS A 259 -3.14 7.58 -13.55
CA LYS A 259 -2.24 7.15 -12.49
C LYS A 259 -2.78 5.89 -11.79
N GLY A 260 -1.98 4.82 -11.80
CA GLY A 260 -2.37 3.53 -11.25
C GLY A 260 -2.85 2.49 -12.24
N ASP A 261 -3.00 2.83 -13.53
CA ASP A 261 -3.36 1.86 -14.55
C ASP A 261 -2.19 0.92 -14.86
N LEU A 262 -2.52 -0.34 -15.19
CA LEU A 262 -1.53 -1.35 -15.55
C LEU A 262 -1.06 -1.15 -16.99
N ILE A 263 0.23 -0.89 -17.19
CA ILE A 263 0.88 -0.83 -18.50
C ILE A 263 1.20 -2.24 -18.98
N VAL A 264 1.69 -3.08 -18.08
CA VAL A 264 2.08 -4.46 -18.35
C VAL A 264 1.22 -5.38 -17.51
N ASP A 265 0.74 -6.46 -18.15
CA ASP A 265 -0.06 -7.46 -17.44
C ASP A 265 0.75 -8.14 -16.32
N GLY A 266 0.10 -8.45 -15.22
CA GLY A 266 0.70 -9.05 -14.06
C GLY A 266 0.12 -8.52 -12.75
N GLN A 267 0.58 -9.09 -11.65
CA GLN A 267 0.15 -8.64 -10.32
C GLN A 267 0.88 -7.35 -9.94
N PRO A 268 0.18 -6.30 -9.51
CA PRO A 268 0.83 -5.08 -9.06
C PRO A 268 1.65 -5.35 -7.79
N THR A 269 2.83 -4.74 -7.69
CA THR A 269 3.64 -4.88 -6.47
C THR A 269 3.07 -3.99 -5.37
N PRO A 270 3.03 -4.44 -4.10
CA PRO A 270 2.56 -3.63 -2.98
C PRO A 270 3.33 -2.31 -2.83
N HIS A 271 4.64 -2.32 -3.14
CA HIS A 271 5.49 -1.14 -3.09
C HIS A 271 5.11 -0.08 -4.13
N ASP A 272 4.83 -0.52 -5.38
CA ASP A 272 4.46 0.40 -6.46
C ASP A 272 3.08 1.01 -6.21
N ILE A 273 2.13 0.23 -5.66
CA ILE A 273 0.82 0.76 -5.27
C ILE A 273 0.97 1.85 -4.21
N LEU A 274 1.80 1.61 -3.18
CA LEU A 274 2.03 2.60 -2.14
C LEU A 274 2.68 3.88 -2.70
N GLU A 275 3.62 3.74 -3.63
CA GLU A 275 4.33 4.86 -4.24
C GLU A 275 3.44 5.68 -5.17
N VAL A 276 2.65 5.00 -6.00
CA VAL A 276 1.84 5.61 -7.04
C VAL A 276 0.51 6.10 -6.49
N LEU A 277 -0.26 5.24 -5.83
CA LEU A 277 -1.63 5.51 -5.41
C LEU A 277 -1.76 6.00 -3.95
N GLY A 278 -0.69 5.84 -3.16
CA GLY A 278 -0.66 6.29 -1.76
C GLY A 278 -1.22 5.30 -0.75
N ASN A 279 -1.30 5.74 0.52
CA ASN A 279 -1.57 4.86 1.66
C ASN A 279 -2.96 4.23 1.67
N VAL A 280 -4.00 4.99 1.28
CA VAL A 280 -5.40 4.52 1.35
C VAL A 280 -5.64 3.44 0.31
N ALA A 281 -5.20 3.68 -0.93
CA ALA A 281 -5.34 2.72 -2.02
C ALA A 281 -4.55 1.44 -1.73
N PHE A 282 -3.33 1.57 -1.17
CA PHE A 282 -2.52 0.44 -0.72
C PHE A 282 -3.23 -0.38 0.36
N ALA A 283 -3.81 0.27 1.38
CA ALA A 283 -4.52 -0.43 2.44
C ALA A 283 -5.74 -1.19 1.90
N ASN A 284 -6.55 -0.55 1.05
CA ASN A 284 -7.71 -1.18 0.42
C ASN A 284 -7.29 -2.38 -0.47
N PHE A 285 -6.23 -2.23 -1.25
CA PHE A 285 -5.69 -3.33 -2.06
C PHE A 285 -5.29 -4.52 -1.20
N MET A 286 -4.50 -4.29 -0.15
CA MET A 286 -4.04 -5.36 0.74
C MET A 286 -5.19 -6.03 1.49
N ILE A 287 -6.17 -5.26 1.97
CA ILE A 287 -7.36 -5.80 2.65
C ILE A 287 -8.14 -6.70 1.69
N ASN A 288 -8.41 -6.22 0.47
CA ASN A 288 -9.17 -6.99 -0.51
C ASN A 288 -8.45 -8.30 -0.90
N GLU A 289 -7.16 -8.23 -1.24
CA GLU A 289 -6.38 -9.42 -1.60
C GLU A 289 -6.35 -10.48 -0.47
N ILE A 290 -6.20 -10.05 0.78
CA ILE A 290 -6.17 -10.95 1.93
C ILE A 290 -7.56 -11.50 2.23
N GLN A 291 -8.59 -10.65 2.21
CA GLN A 291 -9.97 -11.04 2.44
C GLN A 291 -10.47 -12.02 1.39
N ASP A 292 -10.09 -11.85 0.12
CA ASP A 292 -10.48 -12.77 -0.95
C ASP A 292 -9.93 -14.17 -0.70
N VAL A 293 -8.68 -14.30 -0.24
CA VAL A 293 -8.12 -15.61 0.14
C VAL A 293 -8.91 -16.26 1.29
N TYR A 294 -9.23 -15.46 2.34
CA TYR A 294 -9.99 -16.00 3.48
C TYR A 294 -11.44 -16.33 3.12
N ARG A 295 -12.10 -15.50 2.30
CA ARG A 295 -13.47 -15.75 1.82
C ARG A 295 -13.57 -17.02 0.98
N LEU A 296 -12.58 -17.28 0.10
CA LEU A 296 -12.51 -18.52 -0.67
C LEU A 296 -12.43 -19.76 0.23
N GLN A 297 -11.87 -19.63 1.44
CA GLN A 297 -11.80 -20.70 2.44
C GLN A 297 -13.01 -20.70 3.40
N GLY A 298 -14.02 -19.86 3.17
CA GLY A 298 -15.21 -19.74 4.01
C GLY A 298 -15.00 -19.05 5.36
N VAL A 299 -13.83 -18.44 5.58
CA VAL A 299 -13.50 -17.73 6.82
C VAL A 299 -13.89 -16.27 6.73
N GLN A 300 -14.74 -15.82 7.66
CA GLN A 300 -15.10 -14.41 7.79
C GLN A 300 -14.16 -13.73 8.79
N LEU A 301 -13.37 -12.78 8.30
CA LEU A 301 -12.44 -11.99 9.10
C LEU A 301 -12.83 -10.52 9.07
N ASN A 302 -12.78 -9.83 10.21
CA ASN A 302 -13.00 -8.38 10.23
C ASN A 302 -11.75 -7.65 9.73
N ASP A 303 -11.94 -6.62 8.90
CA ASP A 303 -10.86 -5.83 8.29
C ASP A 303 -9.91 -5.21 9.31
N LYS A 304 -10.39 -4.93 10.53
CA LYS A 304 -9.59 -4.36 11.63
C LYS A 304 -8.37 -5.19 11.99
N HIS A 305 -8.44 -6.52 11.89
CA HIS A 305 -7.31 -7.40 12.15
C HIS A 305 -6.19 -7.19 11.14
N ILE A 306 -6.55 -7.01 9.87
CA ILE A 306 -5.60 -6.74 8.78
C ILE A 306 -5.06 -5.32 8.88
N GLU A 307 -5.92 -4.32 9.14
CA GLU A 307 -5.53 -2.91 9.28
C GLU A 307 -4.46 -2.69 10.38
N VAL A 308 -4.57 -3.40 11.51
CA VAL A 308 -3.58 -3.32 12.61
C VAL A 308 -2.21 -3.78 12.13
N ILE A 309 -2.16 -4.86 11.34
CA ILE A 309 -0.91 -5.39 10.78
C ILE A 309 -0.33 -4.40 9.76
N LEU A 310 -1.15 -3.89 8.84
CA LEU A 310 -0.73 -2.91 7.83
C LEU A 310 -0.21 -1.63 8.48
N ARG A 311 -0.85 -1.16 9.54
CA ARG A 311 -0.36 -0.02 10.32
C ARG A 311 1.06 -0.24 10.85
N GLN A 312 1.37 -1.46 11.28
CA GLN A 312 2.72 -1.81 11.76
C GLN A 312 3.74 -1.84 10.60
N MET A 313 3.34 -2.33 9.42
CA MET A 313 4.17 -2.37 8.21
C MET A 313 4.52 -0.96 7.69
N LEU A 314 3.64 0.03 7.87
CA LEU A 314 3.78 1.43 7.43
C LEU A 314 4.32 2.37 8.52
N LYS A 315 4.95 1.86 9.57
CA LYS A 315 5.36 2.64 10.75
C LYS A 315 6.61 3.49 10.51
N LYS A 316 7.36 3.23 9.45
CA LYS A 316 8.63 3.89 9.16
C LYS A 316 8.56 4.83 7.96
N VAL A 317 9.41 5.86 8.01
CA VAL A 317 9.57 6.88 6.98
C VAL A 317 11.06 6.95 6.62
N SER A 318 11.37 7.00 5.33
CA SER A 318 12.70 7.34 4.82
C SER A 318 12.76 8.83 4.52
N ILE A 319 13.76 9.50 5.03
CA ILE A 319 13.98 10.94 4.79
C ILE A 319 14.49 11.14 3.38
N LEU A 320 13.82 11.98 2.60
CA LEU A 320 14.28 12.42 1.29
C LEU A 320 15.11 13.70 1.41
N GLU A 321 14.53 14.71 2.07
CA GLU A 321 15.16 15.99 2.31
C GLU A 321 15.10 16.31 3.80
N SER A 322 16.24 16.68 4.38
CA SER A 322 16.35 16.96 5.82
C SER A 322 15.75 18.30 6.23
N GLY A 323 15.66 19.27 5.31
CA GLY A 323 15.29 20.65 5.67
C GLY A 323 16.18 21.19 6.80
N ASP A 324 15.57 21.88 7.76
CA ASP A 324 16.26 22.40 8.95
C ASP A 324 16.22 21.43 10.14
N SER A 325 15.93 20.14 9.88
CA SER A 325 15.89 19.10 10.92
C SER A 325 17.27 18.53 11.22
N SER A 326 17.39 17.84 12.34
CA SER A 326 18.60 17.07 12.72
C SER A 326 18.73 15.73 12.00
N PHE A 327 17.83 15.40 11.06
CA PHE A 327 17.83 14.13 10.35
C PHE A 327 18.80 14.14 9.17
N ILE A 328 19.27 12.94 8.81
CA ILE A 328 20.15 12.74 7.65
C ILE A 328 19.31 12.25 6.48
N SER A 329 19.60 12.75 5.27
CA SER A 329 18.95 12.26 4.05
C SER A 329 19.24 10.77 3.86
N GLY A 330 18.19 9.97 3.57
CA GLY A 330 18.25 8.51 3.47
C GLY A 330 18.06 7.77 4.80
N GLU A 331 18.01 8.47 5.93
CA GLU A 331 17.77 7.86 7.25
C GLU A 331 16.34 7.28 7.34
N ILE A 332 16.21 6.12 8.02
CA ILE A 332 14.93 5.47 8.25
C ILE A 332 14.51 5.67 9.69
N ILE A 333 13.49 6.47 9.92
CA ILE A 333 12.99 6.81 11.25
C ILE A 333 11.53 6.39 11.46
N PHE A 334 11.09 6.38 12.72
CA PHE A 334 9.69 6.13 13.03
C PHE A 334 8.82 7.34 12.66
N ARG A 335 7.67 7.07 12.07
CA ARG A 335 6.69 8.09 11.66
C ARG A 335 6.28 9.03 12.79
N ASP A 336 6.17 8.52 14.02
CA ASP A 336 5.82 9.34 15.19
C ASP A 336 6.89 10.38 15.47
N VAL A 337 8.18 9.98 15.44
CA VAL A 337 9.34 10.87 15.67
C VAL A 337 9.44 11.91 14.58
N PHE A 338 9.25 11.49 13.31
CA PHE A 338 9.21 12.38 12.16
C PHE A 338 8.13 13.46 12.31
N ASN A 339 6.90 13.05 12.65
CA ASN A 339 5.78 13.96 12.80
C ASN A 339 5.98 14.93 14.00
N GLU A 340 6.54 14.45 15.12
CA GLU A 340 6.85 15.29 16.27
C GLU A 340 7.93 16.34 15.96
N ALA A 341 8.97 15.95 15.23
CA ALA A 341 10.02 16.85 14.81
C ALA A 341 9.49 17.94 13.84
N ASN A 342 8.73 17.53 12.82
CA ASN A 342 8.15 18.48 11.88
C ASN A 342 7.18 19.46 12.55
N LYS A 343 6.34 18.99 13.49
CA LYS A 343 5.47 19.87 14.27
C LYS A 343 6.24 20.90 15.11
N LYS A 344 7.46 20.56 15.60
CA LYS A 344 8.32 21.51 16.30
C LYS A 344 8.90 22.55 15.35
N LEU A 345 9.41 22.10 14.18
CA LEU A 345 9.97 22.98 13.16
C LEU A 345 8.93 23.95 12.59
N GLU A 346 7.70 23.46 12.35
CA GLU A 346 6.58 24.32 11.92
C GLU A 346 6.25 25.41 12.94
N LYS A 347 6.26 25.08 14.25
CA LYS A 347 6.08 26.07 15.32
C LYS A 347 7.21 27.12 15.36
N GLU A 348 8.43 26.69 15.02
CA GLU A 348 9.61 27.56 14.92
C GLU A 348 9.72 28.29 13.58
N ARG A 349 8.76 28.10 12.65
CA ARG A 349 8.76 28.65 11.27
C ARG A 349 9.99 28.26 10.45
N LYS A 350 10.54 27.08 10.71
CA LYS A 350 11.64 26.47 9.96
C LYS A 350 11.11 25.52 8.90
N LYS A 351 11.95 25.18 7.89
CA LYS A 351 11.60 24.23 6.84
C LYS A 351 11.47 22.82 7.42
N PRO A 352 10.29 22.16 7.30
CA PRO A 352 10.12 20.78 7.74
C PRO A 352 10.90 19.80 6.87
N ALA A 353 11.24 18.63 7.42
CA ALA A 353 11.82 17.54 6.65
C ALA A 353 10.76 16.88 5.75
N ILE A 354 11.18 16.46 4.55
CA ILE A 354 10.34 15.71 3.61
C ILE A 354 10.73 14.24 3.67
N GLY A 355 9.75 13.36 3.86
CA GLY A 355 9.97 11.92 3.95
C GLY A 355 8.93 11.10 3.21
N LYS A 356 9.35 9.92 2.72
CA LYS A 356 8.51 8.94 2.04
C LYS A 356 8.21 7.78 2.98
N ILE A 357 6.95 7.36 3.07
CA ILE A 357 6.57 6.20 3.87
C ILE A 357 7.20 4.95 3.28
N LEU A 358 7.86 4.17 4.12
CA LEU A 358 8.54 2.94 3.76
C LEU A 358 7.67 1.73 4.13
N LEU A 359 7.35 0.90 3.13
CA LEU A 359 6.70 -0.38 3.36
C LEU A 359 7.74 -1.41 3.81
N GLN A 360 7.48 -2.05 4.93
CA GLN A 360 8.32 -3.14 5.44
C GLN A 360 7.47 -4.38 5.67
N GLY A 361 8.00 -5.56 5.33
CA GLY A 361 7.42 -6.83 5.70
C GLY A 361 7.28 -6.96 7.22
N ILE A 362 6.33 -7.77 7.68
CA ILE A 362 6.02 -7.92 9.11
C ILE A 362 7.22 -8.41 9.93
N THR A 363 8.01 -9.34 9.40
CA THR A 363 9.23 -9.85 10.04
C THR A 363 10.25 -8.72 10.25
N LYS A 364 10.56 -7.96 9.20
CA LYS A 364 11.49 -6.83 9.29
C LYS A 364 10.98 -5.72 10.21
N SER A 365 9.68 -5.43 10.16
CA SER A 365 9.03 -4.46 11.04
C SER A 365 9.08 -4.89 12.50
N SER A 366 8.97 -6.20 12.80
CA SER A 366 9.03 -6.75 14.14
C SER A 366 10.44 -6.76 14.72
N LEU A 367 11.48 -6.95 13.89
CA LEU A 367 12.89 -6.90 14.32
C LEU A 367 13.38 -5.45 14.54
N GLN A 368 12.83 -4.51 13.78
CA GLN A 368 13.22 -3.10 13.83
C GLN A 368 12.28 -2.25 14.69
N THR A 369 11.84 -2.77 15.83
CA THR A 369 11.01 -2.05 16.81
C THR A 369 11.86 -1.13 17.70
N LYS A 370 11.19 -0.24 18.45
CA LYS A 370 11.88 0.63 19.44
C LYS A 370 12.42 -0.16 20.63
N SER A 371 11.80 -1.30 20.94
CA SER A 371 12.19 -2.19 22.04
C SER A 371 13.07 -3.31 21.53
N PHE A 372 14.32 -3.37 21.99
CA PHE A 372 15.22 -4.47 21.65
C PHE A 372 14.83 -5.78 22.36
N ILE A 373 14.20 -5.72 23.53
CA ILE A 373 13.68 -6.90 24.25
C ILE A 373 12.60 -7.59 23.42
N SER A 374 11.67 -6.81 22.86
CA SER A 374 10.60 -7.32 21.98
C SER A 374 11.18 -7.94 20.71
N ALA A 375 12.16 -7.31 20.09
CA ALA A 375 12.82 -7.82 18.90
C ALA A 375 13.62 -9.12 19.17
N ALA A 376 14.41 -9.15 20.24
CA ALA A 376 15.21 -10.31 20.63
C ALA A 376 14.37 -11.56 20.96
N SER A 377 13.16 -11.35 21.50
CA SER A 377 12.24 -12.45 21.80
C SER A 377 11.53 -13.03 20.59
N PHE A 378 11.70 -12.44 19.40
CA PHE A 378 11.07 -12.90 18.17
C PHE A 378 12.01 -13.78 17.33
N GLN A 379 13.10 -13.22 16.83
CA GLN A 379 14.12 -13.90 16.02
C GLN A 379 15.47 -13.22 16.19
N GLU A 380 16.55 -13.89 15.75
CA GLU A 380 17.93 -13.35 15.74
C GLU A 380 18.38 -12.81 17.12
N THR A 381 18.10 -13.54 18.18
CA THR A 381 18.30 -13.10 19.59
C THR A 381 19.70 -12.56 19.83
N THR A 382 20.74 -13.31 19.47
CA THR A 382 22.14 -12.93 19.68
C THR A 382 22.51 -11.66 18.92
N ARG A 383 22.11 -11.54 17.65
CA ARG A 383 22.39 -10.37 16.82
C ARG A 383 21.74 -9.11 17.38
N VAL A 384 20.44 -9.20 17.74
CA VAL A 384 19.69 -8.06 18.28
C VAL A 384 20.29 -7.61 19.63
N LEU A 385 20.66 -8.54 20.51
CA LEU A 385 21.23 -8.22 21.80
C LEU A 385 22.63 -7.62 21.68
N THR A 386 23.49 -8.16 20.80
CA THR A 386 24.82 -7.59 20.54
C THR A 386 24.72 -6.18 19.94
N ASP A 387 23.83 -5.96 18.96
CA ASP A 387 23.61 -4.63 18.38
C ASP A 387 23.06 -3.64 19.43
N ALA A 388 22.22 -4.10 20.35
CA ALA A 388 21.69 -3.27 21.42
C ALA A 388 22.77 -2.91 22.46
N ALA A 389 23.65 -3.86 22.79
CA ALA A 389 24.77 -3.65 23.72
C ALA A 389 25.82 -2.70 23.13
N VAL A 390 26.24 -2.92 21.88
CA VAL A 390 27.23 -2.06 21.20
C VAL A 390 26.74 -0.64 21.05
N ASN A 391 25.45 -0.46 20.71
CA ASN A 391 24.84 0.86 20.52
C ASN A 391 24.32 1.48 21.83
N ASN A 392 24.51 0.86 22.97
CA ASN A 392 24.02 1.31 24.29
C ASN A 392 22.52 1.70 24.26
N LYS A 393 21.67 0.84 23.67
CA LYS A 393 20.24 1.10 23.52
C LYS A 393 19.52 0.93 24.84
N ILE A 394 18.65 1.89 25.17
CA ILE A 394 17.81 1.85 26.36
C ILE A 394 16.39 1.49 25.97
N ASP A 395 15.84 0.42 26.57
CA ASP A 395 14.43 0.05 26.43
C ASP A 395 13.59 0.77 27.48
N ARG A 396 12.62 1.54 27.03
CA ARG A 396 11.75 2.32 27.94
C ARG A 396 10.50 1.56 28.38
N LEU A 397 10.38 0.28 28.07
CA LEU A 397 9.27 -0.61 28.46
C LEU A 397 7.87 0.00 28.20
N LYS A 398 7.68 0.58 27.01
CA LYS A 398 6.42 1.25 26.64
C LYS A 398 5.36 0.31 26.06
N GLY A 399 5.76 -0.82 25.50
CA GLY A 399 4.87 -1.78 24.86
C GLY A 399 4.36 -2.84 25.81
N LEU A 400 3.57 -3.78 25.30
CA LEU A 400 2.99 -4.86 26.10
C LEU A 400 3.99 -5.99 26.31
N LYS A 401 4.65 -6.44 25.23
CA LYS A 401 5.50 -7.64 25.20
C LYS A 401 6.69 -7.53 26.13
N GLU A 402 7.41 -6.40 26.08
CA GLU A 402 8.56 -6.14 26.95
C GLU A 402 8.18 -6.10 28.44
N ASN A 403 7.02 -5.51 28.78
CA ASN A 403 6.55 -5.50 30.17
C ASN A 403 6.18 -6.90 30.67
N VAL A 404 5.56 -7.72 29.81
CA VAL A 404 5.25 -9.12 30.14
C VAL A 404 6.53 -9.93 30.36
N ILE A 405 7.53 -9.78 29.49
CA ILE A 405 8.81 -10.50 29.60
C ILE A 405 9.54 -10.15 30.90
N VAL A 406 9.54 -8.85 31.28
CA VAL A 406 10.20 -8.37 32.51
C VAL A 406 9.35 -8.61 33.79
N GLY A 407 8.13 -9.14 33.64
CA GLY A 407 7.22 -9.39 34.78
C GLY A 407 6.58 -8.12 35.34
N ARG A 408 6.52 -7.02 34.60
CA ARG A 408 5.84 -5.78 35.01
C ARG A 408 4.37 -5.77 34.55
N LEU A 409 3.56 -4.94 35.21
CA LEU A 409 2.20 -4.68 34.77
C LEU A 409 2.21 -4.05 33.37
N ILE A 410 1.39 -4.56 32.49
CA ILE A 410 1.22 -4.01 31.14
C ILE A 410 0.66 -2.57 31.22
N PRO A 411 1.02 -1.67 30.27
CA PRO A 411 0.55 -0.28 30.25
C PRO A 411 -0.91 -0.16 29.75
N ALA A 412 -1.77 -1.09 30.16
CA ALA A 412 -3.21 -1.15 29.82
C ALA A 412 -4.00 -1.55 31.07
N GLY A 413 -5.29 -1.22 31.12
CA GLY A 413 -6.17 -1.54 32.24
C GLY A 413 -5.66 -0.94 33.57
N THR A 414 -5.50 -1.75 34.62
CA THR A 414 -5.01 -1.34 35.94
C THR A 414 -3.58 -0.78 35.89
N GLY A 415 -2.70 -1.36 35.07
CA GLY A 415 -1.33 -0.86 34.87
C GLY A 415 -1.28 0.56 34.31
N SER A 416 -2.20 0.92 33.40
CA SER A 416 -2.30 2.29 32.87
C SER A 416 -2.67 3.30 33.97
N LYS A 417 -3.55 2.91 34.92
CA LYS A 417 -3.90 3.76 36.04
C LYS A 417 -2.69 4.02 36.97
N VAL A 418 -1.91 3.00 37.27
CA VAL A 418 -0.68 3.12 38.08
C VAL A 418 0.31 4.08 37.40
N ILE A 419 0.49 4.00 36.07
CA ILE A 419 1.36 4.91 35.30
C ILE A 419 0.84 6.36 35.41
N LYS A 420 -0.48 6.57 35.29
CA LYS A 420 -1.08 7.91 35.46
C LYS A 420 -0.87 8.47 36.83
N TYR A 421 -1.09 7.67 37.86
CA TYR A 421 -0.84 8.10 39.28
C TYR A 421 0.62 8.44 39.53
N LYS A 422 1.56 7.66 38.97
CA LYS A 422 3.00 7.99 39.06
C LYS A 422 3.33 9.32 38.39
N LYS A 423 2.76 9.61 37.23
CA LYS A 423 2.97 10.89 36.55
C LYS A 423 2.43 12.06 37.35
N THR A 424 1.21 11.96 37.84
CA THR A 424 0.60 13.01 38.70
C THR A 424 1.36 13.20 40.01
N ALA A 425 1.92 12.13 40.59
CA ALA A 425 2.78 12.23 41.76
C ALA A 425 4.09 12.99 41.46
N ILE A 426 4.76 12.64 40.35
CA ILE A 426 5.98 13.33 39.91
C ILE A 426 5.72 14.82 39.59
N GLU A 427 4.59 15.16 39.01
CA GLU A 427 4.20 16.56 38.75
C GLU A 427 4.00 17.34 40.03
N LYS A 428 3.26 16.76 41.01
CA LYS A 428 3.09 17.36 42.33
C LYS A 428 4.40 17.51 43.10
N ASP A 429 5.28 16.52 43.01
CA ASP A 429 6.61 16.60 43.63
C ASP A 429 7.46 17.73 43.02
N LYS A 430 7.39 17.93 41.69
CA LYS A 430 8.05 19.07 41.04
C LYS A 430 7.50 20.42 41.50
N GLU A 431 6.18 20.53 41.65
CA GLU A 431 5.54 21.74 42.15
C GLU A 431 5.99 22.03 43.61
N ILE A 432 6.04 21.00 44.47
CA ILE A 432 6.50 21.13 45.84
C ILE A 432 7.97 21.55 45.89
N ILE A 433 8.83 20.94 45.07
CA ILE A 433 10.25 21.30 44.98
C ILE A 433 10.40 22.76 44.55
N ALA A 434 9.68 23.18 43.51
CA ALA A 434 9.70 24.57 43.04
C ALA A 434 9.19 25.57 44.08
N LEU A 435 8.20 25.21 44.90
CA LEU A 435 7.73 26.01 46.04
C LEU A 435 8.78 26.09 47.14
N ILE A 436 9.48 24.98 47.46
CA ILE A 436 10.57 24.96 48.43
C ILE A 436 11.72 25.84 47.95
N GLU A 437 12.12 25.74 46.68
CA GLU A 437 13.15 26.61 46.10
C GLU A 437 12.78 28.09 46.16
N LYS A 438 11.55 28.44 45.79
CA LYS A 438 11.04 29.83 45.86
C LYS A 438 11.04 30.33 47.32
N ASN A 439 10.67 29.49 48.28
CA ASN A 439 10.66 29.85 49.70
C ASN A 439 12.08 29.94 50.28
N SER A 440 13.01 29.10 49.83
CA SER A 440 14.43 29.20 50.19
C SER A 440 15.08 30.48 49.66
N LEU A 441 14.77 30.84 48.38
CA LEU A 441 15.22 32.10 47.78
C LEU A 441 14.61 33.33 48.44
N LYS A 442 13.35 33.28 48.89
CA LYS A 442 12.75 34.35 49.69
C LYS A 442 13.39 34.48 51.10
N LYS A 443 13.74 33.35 51.72
CA LYS A 443 14.43 33.34 53.03
C LYS A 443 15.89 33.79 52.91
N SER A 444 16.59 33.46 51.79
CA SER A 444 17.96 33.96 51.56
C SER A 444 17.98 35.49 51.34
N LYS A 445 17.04 36.03 50.59
CA LYS A 445 16.91 37.50 50.40
C LYS A 445 16.55 38.24 51.68
N ASN A 446 15.81 37.65 52.60
CA ASN A 446 15.53 38.22 53.91
C ASN A 446 16.68 38.04 54.93
N LYS A 447 17.56 37.04 54.75
CA LYS A 447 18.72 36.76 55.61
C LYS A 447 19.94 37.62 55.21
N GLU A 448 20.08 38.10 53.98
CA GLU A 448 21.10 39.07 53.61
C GLU A 448 20.96 40.38 54.37
N LYS A 449 19.77 40.67 54.88
CA LYS A 449 19.56 41.86 55.79
C LYS A 449 19.85 41.60 57.25
N SER A 450 20.03 40.37 57.73
CA SER A 450 20.33 40.05 59.10
C SER A 450 21.56 39.13 59.32
N ALA A 451 22.37 38.91 58.31
CA ALA A 451 23.43 37.93 58.31
C ALA A 451 24.77 38.51 58.78
N ARG A 452 25.06 38.40 60.04
CA ARG A 452 26.44 38.25 60.56
C ARG A 452 26.61 37.33 61.75
N LYS A 453 25.57 36.63 62.18
CA LYS A 453 25.72 35.62 63.33
C LYS A 453 24.83 34.40 63.00
N ASN A 454 25.36 33.24 62.81
CA ASN A 454 24.75 31.90 62.77
C ASN A 454 24.85 31.13 61.48
N TYR A 455 26.07 30.91 61.00
CA TYR A 455 26.33 29.97 59.86
C TYR A 455 26.25 28.49 60.27
N LEU A 456 26.27 28.15 61.57
CA LEU A 456 26.35 26.73 61.98
C LEU A 456 24.98 26.05 62.22
N PHE A 457 23.92 26.79 62.49
CA PHE A 457 22.62 26.20 62.84
C PHE A 457 21.79 25.85 61.61
N SER A 458 22.07 26.50 60.46
CA SER A 458 21.27 26.31 59.23
C SER A 458 21.53 24.97 58.55
N PHE A 459 22.74 24.42 58.65
CA PHE A 459 23.13 23.17 58.00
C PHE A 459 22.51 21.93 58.66
N PHE A 460 22.41 21.91 59.99
CA PHE A 460 21.76 20.82 60.73
C PHE A 460 20.25 20.79 60.54
N TYR A 461 19.62 21.93 60.34
CA TYR A 461 18.16 22.01 60.16
C TYR A 461 17.73 21.52 58.78
N LEU A 462 18.51 21.80 57.79
CA LEU A 462 18.24 21.31 56.41
C LEU A 462 18.42 19.79 56.33
N PHE A 463 19.45 19.26 57.01
CA PHE A 463 19.70 17.82 57.11
C PHE A 463 18.57 17.10 57.85
N HIS A 464 18.04 17.72 58.89
CA HIS A 464 16.92 17.15 59.65
C HIS A 464 15.59 17.19 58.87
N LEU A 465 15.37 18.22 58.04
CA LEU A 465 14.19 18.35 57.16
C LEU A 465 14.25 17.38 55.98
N LEU A 466 15.41 17.18 55.41
CA LEU A 466 15.63 16.19 54.35
C LEU A 466 15.46 14.77 54.91
N TYR A 467 15.95 14.51 56.12
CA TYR A 467 15.78 13.23 56.79
C TYR A 467 14.31 12.97 57.18
N LYS A 468 13.56 13.96 57.68
CA LYS A 468 12.11 13.84 57.93
C LYS A 468 11.28 13.72 56.66
N LYS A 469 11.70 14.34 55.55
CA LYS A 469 11.03 14.23 54.24
C LYS A 469 11.27 12.85 53.67
N HIS A 470 12.48 12.29 53.81
CA HIS A 470 12.81 10.93 53.40
C HIS A 470 11.98 9.89 54.18
N LEU A 471 11.77 10.11 55.50
CA LEU A 471 10.90 9.29 56.34
C LEU A 471 9.40 9.43 55.96
N LYS A 472 8.92 10.62 55.54
CA LYS A 472 7.53 10.78 55.09
C LYS A 472 7.30 10.08 53.75
N VAL A 473 8.23 10.17 52.81
CA VAL A 473 8.16 9.45 51.54
C VAL A 473 8.22 7.94 51.77
N LYS A 474 9.08 7.48 52.70
CA LYS A 474 9.14 6.08 53.15
C LYS A 474 7.82 5.61 53.78
N LYS A 475 7.13 6.49 54.54
CA LYS A 475 5.84 6.17 55.19
C LYS A 475 4.69 6.02 54.20
N TYR A 476 4.70 6.72 53.05
CA TYR A 476 3.76 6.51 51.98
C TYR A 476 4.15 5.28 51.14
N HIS A 477 5.43 5.00 50.95
CA HIS A 477 5.90 3.77 50.30
C HIS A 477 5.52 2.51 51.10
N LEU A 478 5.70 2.53 52.44
CA LEU A 478 5.36 1.41 53.31
C LEU A 478 3.85 1.12 53.36
N LYS A 479 2.98 2.12 53.16
CA LYS A 479 1.53 1.89 53.09
C LYS A 479 1.09 1.16 51.79
N TYR A 480 1.91 1.23 50.72
CA TYR A 480 1.70 0.48 49.50
C TYR A 480 2.46 -0.86 49.46
N GLU A 481 3.60 -0.96 50.13
CA GLU A 481 4.34 -2.23 50.32
C GLU A 481 3.55 -3.25 51.14
N GLY A 482 2.70 -2.81 52.03
CA GLY A 482 1.82 -3.70 52.83
C GLY A 482 0.81 -4.49 51.97
N ILE A 483 0.48 -3.98 50.81
CA ILE A 483 -0.38 -4.66 49.81
C ILE A 483 0.46 -5.52 48.86
N HIS A 484 1.70 -5.11 48.60
CA HIS A 484 2.60 -5.82 47.69
C HIS A 484 3.20 -7.09 48.32
N ASN A 485 3.52 -7.06 49.63
CA ASN A 485 4.08 -8.20 50.34
C ASN A 485 3.08 -9.34 50.62
N ARG A 486 1.76 -9.14 50.37
CA ARG A 486 0.79 -10.24 50.38
C ARG A 486 0.70 -11.02 49.09
N ILE A 487 1.25 -10.49 47.98
CA ILE A 487 1.21 -11.12 46.68
C ILE A 487 2.53 -11.84 46.32
N LEU A 488 3.65 -11.49 46.98
CA LEU A 488 4.99 -12.02 46.71
C LEU A 488 5.46 -13.15 47.64
N LYS A 489 4.54 -13.86 48.31
CA LYS A 489 4.85 -15.18 48.93
C LYS A 489 4.65 -16.33 47.93
N LEU A 490 5.18 -16.19 46.74
CA LEU A 490 5.39 -17.31 45.83
C LEU A 490 6.89 -17.33 45.49
N ASP A 491 7.53 -18.35 46.03
CA ASP A 491 8.95 -18.64 45.89
C ASP A 491 9.38 -18.69 44.40
N PHE A 492 10.18 -17.71 44.00
CA PHE A 492 11.06 -17.82 42.82
C PHE A 492 12.49 -17.45 43.23
N PRO A 493 13.47 -18.29 42.92
CA PRO A 493 14.85 -18.09 43.32
C PRO A 493 15.62 -17.22 42.34
N PHE A 494 15.36 -15.91 42.35
CA PHE A 494 16.25 -14.93 41.73
C PHE A 494 16.19 -13.63 42.53
N THR A 495 17.21 -13.43 43.35
CA THR A 495 17.47 -12.14 44.04
C THR A 495 18.07 -11.15 43.05
N LEU A 496 17.27 -10.20 42.58
CA LEU A 496 17.73 -8.98 41.89
C LEU A 496 17.94 -7.91 42.95
N SER A 497 19.20 -7.57 43.26
CA SER A 497 19.52 -6.40 44.10
C SER A 497 19.34 -5.13 43.24
N VAL A 498 18.35 -4.32 43.58
CA VAL A 498 18.18 -2.98 43.03
C VAL A 498 18.91 -2.00 43.93
N GLN A 499 20.06 -1.47 43.50
CA GLN A 499 20.65 -0.30 44.09
C GLN A 499 19.92 0.95 43.62
N ASP A 500 19.40 1.69 44.58
CA ASP A 500 18.72 2.97 44.39
C ASP A 500 19.67 4.05 43.87
N VAL A 501 19.67 4.31 42.61
CA VAL A 501 20.06 5.61 42.05
C VAL A 501 19.09 5.95 40.93
N GLY A 502 18.49 7.13 40.98
CA GLY A 502 17.34 7.65 40.20
C GLY A 502 17.50 7.73 38.70
N THR A 503 18.06 6.74 38.06
CA THR A 503 18.06 6.47 36.62
C THR A 503 17.95 4.97 36.46
N SER A 504 16.91 4.50 35.81
CA SER A 504 16.64 3.08 35.52
C SER A 504 17.70 2.50 34.54
N GLN A 505 18.89 2.27 35.04
CA GLN A 505 19.90 1.42 34.41
C GLN A 505 19.82 0.03 35.04
N ILE A 506 19.56 -0.97 34.21
CA ILE A 506 19.67 -2.37 34.58
C ILE A 506 21.11 -2.78 34.29
N HIS A 507 21.94 -2.98 35.32
CA HIS A 507 23.21 -3.66 35.21
C HIS A 507 22.95 -5.17 35.35
N PHE A 508 23.43 -5.94 34.36
CA PHE A 508 23.57 -7.38 34.47
C PHE A 508 24.98 -7.65 35.00
N GLU A 509 25.10 -8.16 36.23
CA GLU A 509 26.30 -8.86 36.66
C GLU A 509 26.16 -10.35 36.36
N SER A 510 27.19 -10.88 35.74
CA SER A 510 27.35 -12.26 35.27
C SER A 510 27.48 -13.26 36.44
#